data_54ddb5da04bec83493be132274ef07b6
#
_entry.id   54ddb5da04bec83493be132274ef07b6
#
_cell.length_a   1.000
_cell.length_b   1.000
_cell.length_c   1.000
_cell.angle_alpha   90.00
_cell.angle_beta   90.00
_cell.angle_gamma   90.00
#
_symmetry.space_group_name_H-M   'P 1'
#
loop_
_entity.id
_entity.type
_entity.pdbx_description
1 polymer ?
#
loop_
_entity_poly.entity_id
_entity_poly.type
_entity_poly.pdbx_seq_one_letter_code
_entity_poly.pdbx_strand_id
1 'polypeptide(L)'
;MQSTNIPSKIPLPFAYAASSGYINTIPAASQIGITNGRASLHDGFPPDTFSPISSGGVPPFGGDFNGILNEITAIQQWQGAGGFFPFDPTFATAVGGYPRGAIIQSSTGVGFWISTAENNSNNPDSGGAGWVPTGFYGLTSVPISGTSFTVTNLEAAYPIISFTGSISGTCVITMPNFQSDWIVINNTTGGFPLQIKTASGTGITLNNNQSTIIYGDGVNIYFSTTAAVSSFNSRVGTVTLNAGDVTSALGFTPYNATNPAGYITTAIPTGLGWGGTSWQDVLSSRSIGSTYTAPAYPISIMISGTAGNGFGYSATVAGVNIGWQGTYNGQGGISFIVPAGATYSVGYTGNSTPPSIWMELR
;
A
#
# COMPACT_ATOMS: atom_id res chain seq x y z
N MET A 1 -8.20 3.65 -50.25
CA MET A 1 -8.49 5.04 -49.87
C MET A 1 -7.28 5.53 -49.09
N GLN A 2 -6.77 6.71 -49.39
CA GLN A 2 -5.61 7.30 -48.68
C GLN A 2 -6.11 8.39 -47.73
N SER A 3 -5.34 8.69 -46.68
CA SER A 3 -5.68 9.77 -45.74
C SER A 3 -5.83 11.13 -46.40
N THR A 4 -5.15 11.34 -47.53
CA THR A 4 -5.28 12.54 -48.35
C THR A 4 -6.62 12.65 -49.08
N ASN A 5 -7.41 11.56 -49.14
CA ASN A 5 -8.71 11.53 -49.83
C ASN A 5 -9.87 11.77 -48.82
N ILE A 6 -9.60 12.40 -47.70
CA ILE A 6 -10.65 12.77 -46.72
C ILE A 6 -11.59 13.79 -47.37
N PRO A 7 -12.89 13.51 -47.50
CA PRO A 7 -13.84 14.48 -48.04
C PRO A 7 -14.00 15.68 -47.10
N SER A 8 -14.37 16.80 -47.67
CA SER A 8 -14.73 17.97 -46.87
C SER A 8 -15.93 17.69 -46.02
N LYS A 9 -15.91 18.20 -44.79
CA LYS A 9 -17.06 18.10 -43.86
C LYS A 9 -18.21 18.97 -44.38
N ILE A 10 -19.43 18.53 -44.13
CA ILE A 10 -20.63 19.30 -44.45
C ILE A 10 -20.83 20.38 -43.35
N PRO A 11 -20.66 21.68 -43.67
CA PRO A 11 -20.76 22.73 -42.66
C PRO A 11 -22.20 23.13 -42.33
N LEU A 12 -23.14 22.93 -43.25
CA LEU A 12 -24.56 23.26 -43.14
C LEU A 12 -25.40 22.11 -43.68
N PRO A 13 -26.49 21.69 -43.03
CA PRO A 13 -27.40 20.71 -43.58
C PRO A 13 -28.04 21.24 -44.89
N PHE A 14 -28.45 20.33 -45.77
CA PHE A 14 -29.17 20.72 -47.00
C PHE A 14 -30.46 21.48 -46.63
N ALA A 15 -30.77 22.49 -47.42
CA ALA A 15 -31.94 23.36 -47.19
C ALA A 15 -31.94 24.13 -45.85
N TYR A 16 -30.79 24.36 -45.23
CA TYR A 16 -30.63 25.02 -43.92
C TYR A 16 -31.39 26.34 -43.78
N ALA A 17 -31.44 27.13 -44.85
CA ALA A 17 -32.09 28.44 -44.85
C ALA A 17 -33.49 28.42 -45.55
N ALA A 18 -34.02 27.24 -45.89
CA ALA A 18 -35.34 27.14 -46.47
C ALA A 18 -36.43 27.44 -45.40
N SER A 19 -37.50 28.12 -45.80
CA SER A 19 -38.64 28.31 -44.96
C SER A 19 -39.25 26.97 -44.53
N SER A 20 -39.83 26.91 -43.31
CA SER A 20 -40.38 25.68 -42.73
C SER A 20 -41.41 24.96 -43.62
N GLY A 21 -42.16 25.69 -44.47
CA GLY A 21 -43.07 25.08 -45.43
C GLY A 21 -42.42 24.37 -46.61
N TYR A 22 -41.10 24.52 -46.80
CA TYR A 22 -40.31 23.82 -47.86
C TYR A 22 -39.45 22.69 -47.36
N ILE A 23 -39.53 22.33 -46.06
CA ILE A 23 -38.86 21.20 -45.45
C ILE A 23 -39.92 20.37 -44.74
N ASN A 24 -40.27 19.22 -45.34
CA ASN A 24 -41.28 18.34 -44.73
C ASN A 24 -40.61 17.32 -43.82
N THR A 25 -41.24 17.07 -42.63
CA THR A 25 -40.96 15.86 -41.87
C THR A 25 -41.56 14.67 -42.63
N ILE A 26 -40.75 13.61 -42.86
CA ILE A 26 -41.22 12.44 -43.57
C ILE A 26 -41.98 11.53 -42.60
N PRO A 27 -43.27 11.25 -42.86
CA PRO A 27 -44.07 10.40 -41.98
C PRO A 27 -43.59 8.94 -42.05
N ALA A 28 -43.61 8.24 -40.90
CA ALA A 28 -43.21 6.85 -40.83
C ALA A 28 -44.21 5.95 -41.56
N ALA A 29 -45.51 6.23 -41.47
CA ALA A 29 -46.58 5.44 -42.09
C ALA A 29 -46.78 5.79 -43.57
N SER A 30 -47.26 4.81 -44.34
CA SER A 30 -47.62 4.99 -45.76
C SER A 30 -48.52 6.20 -45.99
N GLN A 31 -48.25 6.93 -47.06
CA GLN A 31 -49.07 8.05 -47.52
C GLN A 31 -49.89 7.77 -48.77
N ILE A 32 -49.83 6.50 -49.27
CA ILE A 32 -50.58 6.07 -50.44
C ILE A 32 -52.08 6.12 -50.11
N GLY A 33 -52.85 6.84 -50.97
CA GLY A 33 -54.29 7.05 -50.74
C GLY A 33 -54.64 8.07 -49.66
N ILE A 34 -53.65 8.70 -49.01
CA ILE A 34 -53.82 9.78 -48.04
C ILE A 34 -53.43 11.12 -48.63
N THR A 35 -52.22 11.24 -49.14
CA THR A 35 -51.68 12.43 -49.78
C THR A 35 -50.87 11.98 -50.99
N ASN A 36 -51.44 12.12 -52.18
CA ASN A 36 -50.81 11.69 -53.41
C ASN A 36 -49.52 12.45 -53.68
N GLY A 37 -48.46 11.75 -54.05
CA GLY A 37 -47.15 12.27 -54.31
C GLY A 37 -46.28 12.51 -53.08
N ARG A 38 -46.80 12.33 -51.84
CA ARG A 38 -46.06 12.50 -50.58
C ARG A 38 -45.23 11.26 -50.24
N ALA A 39 -43.95 11.47 -49.89
CA ALA A 39 -43.06 10.43 -49.44
C ALA A 39 -43.40 9.97 -47.99
N SER A 40 -43.07 8.69 -47.72
CA SER A 40 -43.09 8.13 -46.35
C SER A 40 -41.83 7.28 -46.13
N LEU A 41 -41.46 7.02 -44.85
CA LEU A 41 -40.38 6.07 -44.53
C LEU A 41 -40.79 4.63 -44.91
N HIS A 42 -42.10 4.33 -44.94
CA HIS A 42 -42.61 3.03 -45.30
C HIS A 42 -42.47 2.71 -46.81
N ASP A 43 -42.90 3.62 -47.66
CA ASP A 43 -43.00 3.37 -49.12
C ASP A 43 -41.96 4.10 -49.94
N GLY A 44 -41.23 5.05 -49.34
CA GLY A 44 -40.44 6.02 -50.07
C GLY A 44 -41.36 6.98 -50.82
N PHE A 45 -41.02 7.34 -52.08
CA PHE A 45 -41.90 8.06 -52.96
C PHE A 45 -42.95 7.09 -53.52
N PRO A 46 -44.25 7.42 -53.47
CA PRO A 46 -45.31 6.52 -53.89
C PRO A 46 -45.32 6.29 -55.43
N PRO A 47 -45.95 5.20 -55.92
CA PRO A 47 -45.93 4.82 -57.35
C PRO A 47 -46.44 5.89 -58.31
N ASP A 48 -47.37 6.73 -57.91
CA ASP A 48 -47.86 7.84 -58.69
C ASP A 48 -46.81 8.89 -59.05
N THR A 49 -45.74 8.99 -58.26
CA THR A 49 -44.60 9.89 -58.57
C THR A 49 -43.71 9.36 -59.68
N PHE A 50 -43.84 8.10 -60.07
CA PHE A 50 -43.09 7.46 -61.15
C PHE A 50 -43.89 7.41 -62.49
N SER A 51 -45.13 7.87 -62.46
CA SER A 51 -45.99 7.91 -63.62
C SER A 51 -45.87 9.26 -64.33
N PRO A 52 -45.94 9.33 -65.62
CA PRO A 52 -46.04 10.60 -66.36
C PRO A 52 -47.26 11.38 -65.92
N ILE A 53 -47.16 12.72 -65.87
CA ILE A 53 -48.30 13.61 -65.54
C ILE A 53 -49.46 13.40 -66.48
N SER A 54 -49.18 13.21 -67.76
CA SER A 54 -50.17 12.91 -68.83
C SER A 54 -50.94 11.63 -68.60
N SER A 55 -50.44 10.71 -67.71
CA SER A 55 -51.06 9.45 -67.34
C SER A 55 -51.60 9.47 -65.88
N GLY A 56 -51.78 10.66 -65.32
CA GLY A 56 -52.31 10.84 -63.96
C GLY A 56 -51.26 10.79 -62.86
N GLY A 57 -49.96 10.82 -63.20
CA GLY A 57 -48.85 10.89 -62.26
C GLY A 57 -48.83 12.25 -61.52
N VAL A 58 -48.29 12.24 -60.30
CA VAL A 58 -48.10 13.40 -59.43
C VAL A 58 -46.63 13.63 -59.20
N PRO A 59 -46.08 14.85 -59.42
CA PRO A 59 -44.67 15.10 -59.13
C PRO A 59 -44.37 14.90 -57.65
N PRO A 60 -43.17 14.32 -57.29
CA PRO A 60 -42.72 14.26 -55.90
C PRO A 60 -42.71 15.68 -55.27
N PHE A 61 -43.05 15.77 -54.05
CA PHE A 61 -43.00 17.06 -53.34
C PHE A 61 -41.54 17.50 -53.11
N GLY A 62 -41.21 18.73 -53.56
CA GLY A 62 -39.86 19.30 -53.31
C GLY A 62 -39.55 19.44 -51.83
N GLY A 63 -40.60 19.68 -51.01
CA GLY A 63 -40.46 19.71 -49.56
C GLY A 63 -40.04 18.37 -48.91
N ASP A 64 -40.44 17.21 -49.55
CA ASP A 64 -40.03 15.90 -49.12
C ASP A 64 -38.56 15.61 -49.46
N PHE A 65 -38.10 16.02 -50.66
CA PHE A 65 -36.68 15.98 -51.02
C PHE A 65 -35.84 16.83 -50.08
N ASN A 66 -36.27 18.04 -49.77
CA ASN A 66 -35.59 18.91 -48.81
C ASN A 66 -35.54 18.28 -47.42
N GLY A 67 -36.64 17.69 -47.00
CA GLY A 67 -36.72 16.99 -45.69
C GLY A 67 -35.75 15.82 -45.54
N ILE A 68 -35.77 14.90 -46.50
CA ILE A 68 -34.88 13.72 -46.52
C ILE A 68 -33.40 14.15 -46.58
N LEU A 69 -33.03 15.06 -47.47
CA LEU A 69 -31.65 15.52 -47.62
C LEU A 69 -31.19 16.34 -46.40
N ASN A 70 -32.09 17.12 -45.78
CA ASN A 70 -31.79 17.85 -44.55
C ASN A 70 -31.45 16.87 -43.40
N GLU A 71 -32.30 15.86 -43.18
CA GLU A 71 -32.10 14.85 -42.14
C GLU A 71 -30.78 14.10 -42.35
N ILE A 72 -30.49 13.58 -43.53
CA ILE A 72 -29.27 12.86 -43.86
C ILE A 72 -28.05 13.74 -43.62
N THR A 73 -28.06 14.97 -44.14
CA THR A 73 -26.89 15.85 -44.03
C THR A 73 -26.71 16.44 -42.62
N ALA A 74 -27.75 16.57 -41.84
CA ALA A 74 -27.65 16.94 -40.43
C ALA A 74 -26.96 15.82 -39.60
N ILE A 75 -27.33 14.56 -39.84
CA ILE A 75 -26.66 13.40 -39.21
C ILE A 75 -25.18 13.37 -39.62
N GLN A 76 -24.88 13.53 -40.91
CA GLN A 76 -23.50 13.57 -41.42
C GLN A 76 -22.70 14.74 -40.84
N GLN A 77 -23.32 15.90 -40.68
CA GLN A 77 -22.70 17.06 -40.03
C GLN A 77 -22.33 16.74 -38.57
N TRP A 78 -23.27 16.18 -37.80
CA TRP A 78 -23.05 15.73 -36.40
C TRP A 78 -21.91 14.72 -36.31
N GLN A 79 -21.93 13.66 -37.13
CA GLN A 79 -20.86 12.67 -37.20
C GLN A 79 -19.52 13.27 -37.68
N GLY A 80 -19.56 14.15 -38.67
CA GLY A 80 -18.38 14.88 -39.17
C GLY A 80 -17.76 15.81 -38.11
N ALA A 81 -18.53 16.29 -37.15
CA ALA A 81 -18.05 17.02 -35.98
C ALA A 81 -17.45 16.11 -34.89
N GLY A 82 -17.59 14.78 -35.03
CA GLY A 82 -17.14 13.80 -34.03
C GLY A 82 -18.25 13.40 -33.03
N GLY A 83 -19.49 13.76 -33.30
CA GLY A 83 -20.63 13.45 -32.45
C GLY A 83 -21.00 11.97 -32.50
N PHE A 84 -21.24 11.38 -31.32
CA PHE A 84 -21.85 10.08 -31.13
C PHE A 84 -23.21 10.25 -30.49
N PHE A 85 -24.05 9.24 -30.61
CA PHE A 85 -25.38 9.25 -29.99
C PHE A 85 -25.35 8.48 -28.68
N PRO A 86 -26.03 8.96 -27.64
CA PRO A 86 -26.24 8.19 -26.41
C PRO A 86 -27.28 7.08 -26.63
N PHE A 87 -27.51 6.26 -25.61
CA PHE A 87 -28.59 5.27 -25.63
C PHE A 87 -29.96 5.95 -25.78
N ASP A 88 -30.73 5.49 -26.78
CA ASP A 88 -32.11 5.94 -27.00
C ASP A 88 -33.06 4.74 -26.90
N PRO A 89 -33.96 4.66 -25.92
CA PRO A 89 -34.87 3.54 -25.76
C PRO A 89 -35.92 3.45 -26.88
N THR A 90 -36.33 4.60 -27.45
CA THR A 90 -37.32 4.64 -28.54
C THR A 90 -36.69 4.08 -29.80
N PHE A 91 -35.47 4.53 -30.12
CA PHE A 91 -34.71 4.01 -31.25
C PHE A 91 -34.41 2.52 -31.07
N ALA A 92 -33.92 2.10 -29.89
CA ALA A 92 -33.64 0.71 -29.61
C ALA A 92 -34.88 -0.17 -29.84
N THR A 93 -36.07 0.26 -29.41
CA THR A 93 -37.32 -0.45 -29.65
C THR A 93 -37.67 -0.55 -31.14
N ALA A 94 -37.52 0.57 -31.85
CA ALA A 94 -37.86 0.65 -33.27
C ALA A 94 -36.97 -0.23 -34.18
N VAL A 95 -35.67 -0.35 -33.85
CA VAL A 95 -34.72 -1.13 -34.64
C VAL A 95 -34.49 -2.56 -34.12
N GLY A 96 -35.10 -2.92 -32.99
CA GLY A 96 -34.94 -4.25 -32.35
C GLY A 96 -33.68 -4.38 -31.53
N GLY A 97 -33.10 -3.28 -31.04
CA GLY A 97 -31.89 -3.21 -30.19
C GLY A 97 -30.62 -2.88 -30.94
N TYR A 98 -29.58 -2.52 -30.19
CA TYR A 98 -28.24 -2.24 -30.71
C TYR A 98 -27.50 -3.55 -31.03
N PRO A 99 -26.80 -3.62 -32.16
CA PRO A 99 -26.03 -4.82 -32.52
C PRO A 99 -24.78 -4.96 -31.63
N ARG A 100 -24.24 -6.16 -31.60
CA ARG A 100 -22.92 -6.41 -31.00
C ARG A 100 -21.83 -5.57 -31.71
N GLY A 101 -20.99 -4.94 -30.90
CA GLY A 101 -19.95 -4.03 -31.41
C GLY A 101 -20.43 -2.59 -31.64
N ALA A 102 -21.73 -2.29 -31.42
CA ALA A 102 -22.19 -0.90 -31.44
C ALA A 102 -21.48 -0.07 -30.39
N ILE A 103 -21.07 1.14 -30.78
CA ILE A 103 -20.44 2.11 -29.88
C ILE A 103 -21.42 3.28 -29.70
N ILE A 104 -21.79 3.57 -28.48
CA ILE A 104 -22.64 4.71 -28.11
C ILE A 104 -21.96 5.56 -27.04
N GLN A 105 -22.29 6.84 -26.99
CA GLN A 105 -21.75 7.75 -25.98
C GLN A 105 -22.48 7.54 -24.65
N SER A 106 -21.75 7.62 -23.54
CA SER A 106 -22.37 7.74 -22.23
C SER A 106 -23.18 9.06 -22.14
N SER A 107 -24.28 9.04 -21.42
CA SER A 107 -25.11 10.25 -21.15
C SER A 107 -24.32 11.36 -20.45
N THR A 108 -23.23 11.03 -19.75
CA THR A 108 -22.34 12.00 -19.11
C THR A 108 -21.38 12.68 -20.09
N GLY A 109 -21.22 12.14 -21.32
CA GLY A 109 -20.25 12.62 -22.29
C GLY A 109 -18.80 12.24 -21.98
N VAL A 110 -18.52 11.49 -20.90
CA VAL A 110 -17.16 11.23 -20.43
C VAL A 110 -16.52 10.01 -21.09
N GLY A 111 -17.29 9.11 -21.68
CA GLY A 111 -16.79 7.90 -22.31
C GLY A 111 -17.81 7.26 -23.23
N PHE A 112 -17.54 6.04 -23.63
CA PHE A 112 -18.37 5.27 -24.55
C PHE A 112 -18.69 3.89 -24.01
N TRP A 113 -19.74 3.29 -24.55
CA TRP A 113 -20.15 1.92 -24.28
C TRP A 113 -20.06 1.09 -25.57
N ILE A 114 -19.56 -0.13 -25.46
CA ILE A 114 -19.54 -1.10 -26.53
C ILE A 114 -20.53 -2.21 -26.21
N SER A 115 -21.48 -2.47 -27.11
CA SER A 115 -22.41 -3.61 -26.95
C SER A 115 -21.66 -4.93 -27.13
N THR A 116 -21.86 -5.86 -26.21
CA THR A 116 -21.33 -7.24 -26.27
C THR A 116 -22.39 -8.26 -26.66
N ALA A 117 -23.65 -7.83 -26.81
CA ALA A 117 -24.80 -8.66 -27.16
C ALA A 117 -25.46 -8.17 -28.46
N GLU A 118 -26.09 -9.09 -29.19
CA GLU A 118 -26.99 -8.74 -30.26
C GLU A 118 -28.33 -8.25 -29.73
N ASN A 119 -29.00 -7.37 -30.49
CA ASN A 119 -30.31 -6.83 -30.15
C ASN A 119 -30.38 -6.24 -28.73
N ASN A 120 -29.32 -5.56 -28.30
CA ASN A 120 -29.20 -5.05 -26.94
C ASN A 120 -30.08 -3.80 -26.76
N SER A 121 -31.13 -3.95 -25.98
CA SER A 121 -32.09 -2.88 -25.63
C SER A 121 -31.92 -2.33 -24.21
N ASN A 122 -30.86 -2.77 -23.49
CA ASN A 122 -30.59 -2.33 -22.13
C ASN A 122 -29.86 -0.99 -22.12
N ASN A 123 -30.22 -0.10 -21.20
CA ASN A 123 -29.51 1.18 -21.04
C ASN A 123 -28.21 0.97 -20.21
N PRO A 124 -27.02 1.19 -20.77
CA PRO A 124 -25.75 1.00 -20.06
C PRO A 124 -25.59 1.96 -18.86
N ASP A 125 -26.02 3.21 -18.99
CA ASP A 125 -25.88 4.21 -17.93
C ASP A 125 -26.75 3.90 -16.71
N SER A 126 -27.79 3.06 -16.86
CA SER A 126 -28.65 2.58 -15.77
C SER A 126 -28.26 1.17 -15.27
N GLY A 127 -27.08 0.67 -15.63
CA GLY A 127 -26.64 -0.68 -15.22
C GLY A 127 -27.14 -1.82 -16.11
N GLY A 128 -27.64 -1.53 -17.32
CA GLY A 128 -28.11 -2.53 -18.26
C GLY A 128 -27.00 -3.50 -18.69
N ALA A 129 -27.34 -4.79 -18.77
CA ALA A 129 -26.40 -5.84 -19.16
C ALA A 129 -26.00 -5.77 -20.64
N GLY A 130 -24.88 -6.42 -20.99
CA GLY A 130 -24.43 -6.55 -22.39
C GLY A 130 -23.67 -5.33 -22.92
N TRP A 131 -23.14 -4.48 -22.03
CA TRP A 131 -22.30 -3.35 -22.37
C TRP A 131 -20.99 -3.39 -21.57
N VAL A 132 -19.90 -2.95 -22.21
CA VAL A 132 -18.60 -2.72 -21.54
C VAL A 132 -18.17 -1.29 -21.77
N PRO A 133 -17.56 -0.64 -20.74
CA PRO A 133 -17.09 0.73 -20.87
C PRO A 133 -15.81 0.80 -21.71
N THR A 134 -15.61 1.92 -22.43
CA THR A 134 -14.37 2.24 -23.12
C THR A 134 -14.13 3.75 -23.15
N GLY A 135 -12.87 4.17 -23.07
CA GLY A 135 -12.50 5.59 -23.19
C GLY A 135 -13.02 6.49 -22.06
N PHE A 136 -13.50 5.96 -20.97
CA PHE A 136 -13.82 6.76 -19.80
C PHE A 136 -12.55 7.34 -19.17
N TYR A 137 -12.64 8.55 -18.65
CA TYR A 137 -11.54 9.25 -18.01
C TYR A 137 -12.00 9.99 -16.75
N GLY A 138 -11.02 10.39 -15.91
CA GLY A 138 -11.28 11.17 -14.69
C GLY A 138 -11.61 10.32 -13.48
N LEU A 139 -12.18 10.98 -12.48
CA LEU A 139 -12.53 10.41 -11.18
C LEU A 139 -14.03 10.50 -10.95
N THR A 140 -14.62 9.43 -10.41
CA THR A 140 -15.96 9.46 -9.83
C THR A 140 -15.90 9.41 -8.30
N SER A 141 -16.76 10.21 -7.64
CA SER A 141 -16.93 10.16 -6.19
C SER A 141 -18.22 9.42 -5.86
N VAL A 142 -18.10 8.33 -5.13
CA VAL A 142 -19.21 7.44 -4.78
C VAL A 142 -19.49 7.56 -3.29
N PRO A 143 -20.56 8.26 -2.89
CA PRO A 143 -20.95 8.38 -1.49
C PRO A 143 -21.57 7.05 -1.02
N ILE A 144 -20.98 6.47 0.01
CA ILE A 144 -21.45 5.21 0.61
C ILE A 144 -21.84 5.40 2.07
N SER A 145 -22.75 4.55 2.52
CA SER A 145 -23.20 4.48 3.92
C SER A 145 -23.56 3.03 4.26
N GLY A 146 -23.59 2.70 5.55
CA GLY A 146 -23.93 1.36 6.00
C GLY A 146 -22.82 0.33 5.80
N THR A 147 -23.21 -0.95 5.67
CA THR A 147 -22.30 -2.11 5.64
C THR A 147 -22.17 -2.77 4.28
N SER A 148 -22.92 -2.32 3.29
CA SER A 148 -22.86 -2.82 1.90
C SER A 148 -23.25 -1.75 0.89
N PHE A 149 -22.61 -1.78 -0.27
CA PHE A 149 -22.90 -0.90 -1.40
C PHE A 149 -22.62 -1.63 -2.71
N THR A 150 -23.48 -1.45 -3.72
CA THR A 150 -23.26 -1.98 -5.07
C THR A 150 -22.92 -0.84 -6.02
N VAL A 151 -21.72 -0.90 -6.59
CA VAL A 151 -21.25 0.06 -7.59
C VAL A 151 -22.00 -0.17 -8.89
N THR A 152 -22.54 0.88 -9.47
CA THR A 152 -23.22 0.83 -10.76
C THR A 152 -22.22 0.65 -11.91
N ASN A 153 -22.70 0.18 -13.06
CA ASN A 153 -21.85 0.08 -14.26
C ASN A 153 -21.22 1.42 -14.63
N LEU A 154 -21.97 2.50 -14.50
CA LEU A 154 -21.49 3.85 -14.82
C LEU A 154 -20.39 4.32 -13.85
N GLU A 155 -20.56 4.10 -12.55
CA GLU A 155 -19.52 4.43 -11.56
C GLU A 155 -18.26 3.58 -11.79
N ALA A 156 -18.43 2.28 -12.09
CA ALA A 156 -17.32 1.38 -12.40
C ALA A 156 -16.68 1.62 -13.77
N ALA A 157 -17.29 2.40 -14.64
CA ALA A 157 -16.68 2.76 -15.92
C ALA A 157 -15.52 3.75 -15.78
N TYR A 158 -15.49 4.53 -14.70
CA TYR A 158 -14.41 5.48 -14.44
C TYR A 158 -13.14 4.76 -13.97
N PRO A 159 -11.95 5.19 -14.44
CA PRO A 159 -10.69 4.57 -14.05
C PRO A 159 -10.29 4.86 -12.60
N ILE A 160 -10.84 5.92 -11.99
CA ILE A 160 -10.57 6.28 -10.61
C ILE A 160 -11.89 6.39 -9.85
N ILE A 161 -12.02 5.62 -8.77
CA ILE A 161 -13.20 5.59 -7.92
C ILE A 161 -12.82 5.99 -6.50
N SER A 162 -13.39 7.09 -6.01
CA SER A 162 -13.22 7.55 -4.64
C SER A 162 -14.49 7.26 -3.84
N PHE A 163 -14.41 6.32 -2.90
CA PHE A 163 -15.49 6.05 -1.96
C PHE A 163 -15.46 7.07 -0.83
N THR A 164 -16.57 7.78 -0.63
CA THR A 164 -16.74 8.83 0.37
C THR A 164 -17.93 8.55 1.27
N GLY A 165 -18.16 9.38 2.28
CA GLY A 165 -19.29 9.23 3.22
C GLY A 165 -18.86 8.64 4.56
N SER A 166 -19.83 8.42 5.46
CA SER A 166 -19.58 7.96 6.83
C SER A 166 -20.03 6.51 6.99
N ILE A 167 -19.12 5.65 7.41
CA ILE A 167 -19.40 4.25 7.71
C ILE A 167 -19.06 3.94 9.18
N SER A 168 -19.83 3.02 9.77
CA SER A 168 -19.69 2.63 11.19
C SER A 168 -19.12 1.20 11.37
N GLY A 169 -18.71 0.56 10.29
CA GLY A 169 -18.12 -0.77 10.25
C GLY A 169 -17.57 -1.05 8.86
N THR A 170 -16.94 -2.22 8.68
CA THR A 170 -16.49 -2.67 7.36
C THR A 170 -17.65 -2.65 6.37
N CYS A 171 -17.47 -1.98 5.24
CA CYS A 171 -18.46 -1.93 4.17
C CYS A 171 -18.06 -2.84 3.02
N VAL A 172 -18.97 -3.72 2.59
CA VAL A 172 -18.77 -4.58 1.43
C VAL A 172 -19.17 -3.82 0.17
N ILE A 173 -18.19 -3.59 -0.71
CA ILE A 173 -18.38 -2.95 -2.01
C ILE A 173 -18.49 -4.04 -3.08
N THR A 174 -19.64 -4.14 -3.72
CA THR A 174 -19.85 -5.07 -4.83
C THR A 174 -19.60 -4.36 -6.16
N MET A 175 -18.53 -4.76 -6.85
CA MET A 175 -18.19 -4.29 -8.19
C MET A 175 -18.89 -5.08 -9.28
N PRO A 176 -19.22 -4.48 -10.44
CA PRO A 176 -19.67 -5.25 -11.61
C PRO A 176 -18.56 -6.16 -12.13
N ASN A 177 -18.94 -7.23 -12.85
CA ASN A 177 -18.04 -8.26 -13.38
C ASN A 177 -17.31 -7.77 -14.65
N PHE A 178 -16.70 -6.59 -14.59
CA PHE A 178 -15.89 -6.08 -15.68
C PHE A 178 -14.48 -6.67 -15.65
N GLN A 179 -13.94 -6.95 -16.83
CA GLN A 179 -12.51 -7.18 -17.02
C GLN A 179 -11.85 -5.81 -17.23
N SER A 180 -11.38 -5.21 -16.16
CA SER A 180 -10.85 -3.84 -16.14
C SER A 180 -9.91 -3.65 -14.97
N ASP A 181 -9.21 -2.53 -14.95
CA ASP A 181 -8.42 -2.05 -13.84
C ASP A 181 -8.96 -0.71 -13.31
N TRP A 182 -8.75 -0.46 -12.04
CA TRP A 182 -9.18 0.76 -11.36
C TRP A 182 -8.15 1.22 -10.33
N ILE A 183 -8.07 2.53 -10.15
CA ILE A 183 -7.54 3.13 -8.93
C ILE A 183 -8.71 3.32 -7.98
N VAL A 184 -8.68 2.67 -6.83
CA VAL A 184 -9.71 2.81 -5.80
C VAL A 184 -9.16 3.53 -4.58
N ILE A 185 -9.96 4.43 -4.01
CA ILE A 185 -9.58 5.30 -2.89
C ILE A 185 -10.64 5.15 -1.80
N ASN A 186 -10.22 4.81 -0.58
CA ASN A 186 -11.09 4.80 0.60
C ASN A 186 -10.98 6.13 1.35
N ASN A 187 -11.76 7.10 0.94
CA ASN A 187 -11.92 8.41 1.59
C ASN A 187 -13.14 8.47 2.54
N THR A 188 -13.60 7.32 3.03
CA THR A 188 -14.71 7.29 4.00
C THR A 188 -14.26 7.81 5.36
N THR A 189 -15.20 8.31 6.14
CA THR A 189 -15.00 8.64 7.55
C THR A 189 -15.44 7.49 8.44
N GLY A 190 -14.86 7.38 9.66
CA GLY A 190 -15.17 6.31 10.61
C GLY A 190 -14.00 5.34 10.85
N GLY A 191 -12.96 5.36 10.01
CA GLY A 191 -11.75 4.57 10.23
C GLY A 191 -11.87 3.09 9.83
N PHE A 192 -12.91 2.70 9.11
CA PHE A 192 -13.17 1.30 8.75
C PHE A 192 -12.67 0.96 7.34
N PRO A 193 -12.30 -0.31 7.09
CA PRO A 193 -11.91 -0.79 5.77
C PRO A 193 -13.12 -1.01 4.86
N LEU A 194 -12.84 -1.05 3.54
CA LEU A 194 -13.76 -1.52 2.51
C LEU A 194 -13.33 -2.92 2.06
N GLN A 195 -14.27 -3.85 1.96
CA GLN A 195 -14.07 -5.12 1.27
C GLN A 195 -14.59 -4.98 -0.15
N ILE A 196 -13.70 -4.91 -1.14
CA ILE A 196 -14.07 -4.71 -2.54
C ILE A 196 -14.05 -6.07 -3.25
N LYS A 197 -15.17 -6.48 -3.83
CA LYS A 197 -15.35 -7.80 -4.44
C LYS A 197 -16.38 -7.75 -5.56
N THR A 198 -16.44 -8.76 -6.41
CA THR A 198 -17.60 -9.03 -7.26
C THR A 198 -18.69 -9.76 -6.45
N ALA A 199 -19.86 -9.94 -7.01
CA ALA A 199 -20.96 -10.63 -6.31
C ALA A 199 -20.57 -12.04 -5.81
N SER A 200 -19.79 -12.80 -6.60
CA SER A 200 -19.35 -14.17 -6.29
C SER A 200 -17.90 -14.27 -5.82
N GLY A 201 -17.09 -13.23 -5.99
CA GLY A 201 -15.66 -13.24 -5.69
C GLY A 201 -15.35 -13.06 -4.19
N THR A 202 -14.12 -13.38 -3.81
CA THR A 202 -13.57 -13.14 -2.46
C THR A 202 -13.09 -11.70 -2.27
N GLY A 203 -12.52 -11.09 -3.33
CA GLY A 203 -12.09 -9.70 -3.37
C GLY A 203 -10.88 -9.37 -2.51
N ILE A 204 -10.73 -8.07 -2.24
CA ILE A 204 -9.63 -7.47 -1.49
C ILE A 204 -10.16 -6.60 -0.35
N THR A 205 -9.29 -6.29 0.61
CA THR A 205 -9.58 -5.32 1.68
C THR A 205 -8.74 -4.06 1.48
N LEU A 206 -9.39 -2.89 1.42
CA LEU A 206 -8.77 -1.58 1.32
C LEU A 206 -8.99 -0.82 2.63
N ASN A 207 -7.92 -0.56 3.38
CA ASN A 207 -8.03 0.16 4.64
C ASN A 207 -8.42 1.63 4.46
N ASN A 208 -8.90 2.24 5.53
CA ASN A 208 -9.26 3.66 5.53
C ASN A 208 -8.05 4.55 5.17
N ASN A 209 -8.31 5.62 4.42
CA ASN A 209 -7.29 6.56 3.90
C ASN A 209 -6.21 5.91 3.00
N GLN A 210 -6.52 4.77 2.40
CA GLN A 210 -5.64 4.12 1.42
C GLN A 210 -6.18 4.27 0.00
N SER A 211 -5.24 4.25 -0.96
CA SER A 211 -5.53 4.09 -2.38
C SER A 211 -4.69 2.96 -2.95
N THR A 212 -5.22 2.25 -3.93
CA THR A 212 -4.51 1.14 -4.59
C THR A 212 -5.03 0.93 -6.00
N ILE A 213 -4.23 0.24 -6.81
CA ILE A 213 -4.66 -0.23 -8.12
C ILE A 213 -5.16 -1.66 -7.96
N ILE A 214 -6.36 -1.91 -8.46
CA ILE A 214 -6.99 -3.23 -8.50
C ILE A 214 -7.33 -3.60 -9.93
N TYR A 215 -7.52 -4.88 -10.18
CA TYR A 215 -8.10 -5.36 -11.45
C TYR A 215 -9.15 -6.43 -11.21
N GLY A 216 -10.13 -6.47 -12.10
CA GLY A 216 -11.16 -7.51 -12.19
C GLY A 216 -10.88 -8.43 -13.37
N ASP A 217 -10.99 -9.74 -13.17
CA ASP A 217 -10.87 -10.75 -14.24
C ASP A 217 -12.24 -11.17 -14.81
N GLY A 218 -13.32 -10.51 -14.35
CA GLY A 218 -14.72 -10.86 -14.66
C GLY A 218 -15.36 -11.78 -13.62
N VAL A 219 -14.59 -12.34 -12.69
CA VAL A 219 -15.06 -13.22 -11.63
C VAL A 219 -14.67 -12.70 -10.26
N ASN A 220 -13.45 -12.19 -10.11
CA ASN A 220 -12.89 -11.74 -8.85
C ASN A 220 -12.15 -10.40 -8.98
N ILE A 221 -11.86 -9.77 -7.85
CA ILE A 221 -11.05 -8.54 -7.75
C ILE A 221 -9.73 -8.87 -7.06
N TYR A 222 -8.64 -8.37 -7.61
CA TYR A 222 -7.27 -8.57 -7.14
C TYR A 222 -6.53 -7.24 -6.99
N PHE A 223 -5.52 -7.22 -6.15
CA PHE A 223 -4.52 -6.15 -6.21
C PHE A 223 -3.69 -6.26 -7.49
N SER A 224 -3.49 -5.15 -8.19
CA SER A 224 -2.62 -5.12 -9.39
C SER A 224 -1.14 -5.25 -9.03
N THR A 225 -0.76 -4.84 -7.83
CA THR A 225 0.59 -4.99 -7.31
C THR A 225 0.55 -5.94 -6.12
N THR A 226 1.32 -7.02 -6.19
CA THR A 226 1.69 -7.75 -4.98
C THR A 226 2.63 -6.83 -4.22
N ALA A 227 2.10 -6.07 -3.25
CA ALA A 227 2.93 -5.29 -2.36
C ALA A 227 3.97 -6.25 -1.75
N ALA A 228 5.25 -5.96 -1.92
CA ALA A 228 6.33 -6.80 -1.41
C ALA A 228 6.20 -7.02 0.11
N VAL A 229 5.57 -6.08 0.82
CA VAL A 229 5.24 -6.19 2.25
C VAL A 229 3.86 -5.59 2.48
N SER A 230 2.84 -6.43 2.68
CA SER A 230 1.48 -5.99 3.02
C SER A 230 1.36 -5.52 4.45
N SER A 231 2.19 -6.05 5.34
CA SER A 231 2.29 -5.63 6.75
C SER A 231 3.67 -5.96 7.30
N PHE A 232 4.10 -5.21 8.31
CA PHE A 232 5.28 -5.49 9.10
C PHE A 232 4.87 -5.57 10.58
N ASN A 233 5.00 -6.73 11.21
CA ASN A 233 4.53 -7.00 12.58
C ASN A 233 3.07 -6.53 12.80
N SER A 234 2.16 -6.92 11.89
CA SER A 234 0.73 -6.56 11.87
C SER A 234 0.46 -5.06 11.70
N ARG A 235 1.45 -4.24 11.40
CA ARG A 235 1.31 -2.81 11.07
C ARG A 235 1.30 -2.63 9.55
N VAL A 236 0.40 -1.76 9.06
CA VAL A 236 0.20 -1.44 7.63
C VAL A 236 0.44 0.05 7.39
N GLY A 237 0.66 0.44 6.14
CA GLY A 237 0.91 1.83 5.77
C GLY A 237 2.38 2.23 5.95
N THR A 238 2.64 3.47 6.37
CA THR A 238 4.00 3.93 6.67
C THR A 238 4.46 3.34 7.99
N VAL A 239 5.31 2.32 7.94
CA VAL A 239 5.83 1.63 9.12
C VAL A 239 7.22 2.15 9.45
N THR A 240 7.36 2.80 10.61
CA THR A 240 8.65 3.15 11.18
C THR A 240 9.12 2.05 12.12
N LEU A 241 10.37 1.61 12.00
CA LEU A 241 10.97 0.65 12.92
C LEU A 241 10.96 1.20 14.35
N ASN A 242 10.57 0.38 15.30
CA ASN A 242 10.62 0.69 16.72
C ASN A 242 11.51 -0.32 17.47
N ALA A 243 11.81 -0.01 18.73
CA ALA A 243 12.66 -0.88 19.56
C ALA A 243 12.11 -2.31 19.67
N GLY A 244 10.78 -2.48 19.72
CA GLY A 244 10.13 -3.79 19.77
C GLY A 244 10.37 -4.65 18.55
N ASP A 245 10.44 -4.05 17.35
CA ASP A 245 10.73 -4.80 16.11
C ASP A 245 12.12 -5.43 16.16
N VAL A 246 13.10 -4.65 16.67
CA VAL A 246 14.48 -5.09 16.77
C VAL A 246 14.65 -6.13 17.87
N THR A 247 14.09 -5.89 19.07
CA THR A 247 14.21 -6.83 20.20
C THR A 247 13.50 -8.15 19.93
N SER A 248 12.32 -8.12 19.26
CA SER A 248 11.59 -9.35 18.89
C SER A 248 12.34 -10.17 17.86
N ALA A 249 12.96 -9.52 16.86
CA ALA A 249 13.73 -10.21 15.83
C ALA A 249 15.04 -10.81 16.36
N LEU A 250 15.69 -10.14 17.32
CA LEU A 250 16.96 -10.60 17.90
C LEU A 250 16.76 -11.59 19.07
N GLY A 251 15.58 -11.62 19.69
CA GLY A 251 15.32 -12.41 20.90
C GLY A 251 15.97 -11.88 22.18
N PHE A 252 16.62 -10.72 22.11
CA PHE A 252 17.22 -10.03 23.25
C PHE A 252 17.17 -8.51 23.05
N THR A 253 17.27 -7.75 24.15
CA THR A 253 17.36 -6.28 24.07
C THR A 253 18.77 -5.87 23.61
N PRO A 254 18.90 -5.12 22.49
CA PRO A 254 20.19 -4.63 22.03
C PRO A 254 20.87 -3.72 23.06
N TYR A 255 22.18 -3.83 23.12
CA TYR A 255 22.99 -3.01 24.02
C TYR A 255 22.85 -1.50 23.69
N ASN A 256 22.61 -0.71 24.74
CA ASN A 256 22.61 0.74 24.62
C ASN A 256 24.03 1.28 24.84
N ALA A 257 24.67 1.78 23.78
CA ALA A 257 26.02 2.33 23.82
C ALA A 257 26.19 3.53 24.78
N THR A 258 25.10 4.14 25.24
CA THR A 258 25.15 5.25 26.22
C THR A 258 25.25 4.76 27.67
N ASN A 259 25.17 3.46 27.92
CA ASN A 259 25.32 2.87 29.24
C ASN A 259 26.40 1.77 29.29
N PRO A 260 27.68 2.11 29.04
CA PRO A 260 28.75 1.13 29.15
C PRO A 260 28.91 0.56 30.57
N ALA A 261 28.54 1.29 31.61
CA ALA A 261 28.61 0.83 33.00
C ALA A 261 27.60 -0.29 33.33
N GLY A 262 26.41 -0.28 32.72
CA GLY A 262 25.40 -1.31 32.93
C GLY A 262 25.71 -2.66 32.29
N TYR A 263 26.51 -2.68 31.23
CA TYR A 263 26.90 -3.91 30.56
C TYR A 263 27.99 -4.69 31.32
N ILE A 264 28.84 -3.97 32.09
CA ILE A 264 30.01 -4.53 32.76
C ILE A 264 29.73 -4.80 34.25
N THR A 265 28.60 -4.29 34.82
CA THR A 265 28.35 -4.35 36.26
C THR A 265 27.98 -5.72 36.82
N THR A 266 27.74 -6.74 36.00
CA THR A 266 27.37 -8.07 36.46
C THR A 266 28.18 -9.23 35.91
N ALA A 267 29.13 -8.98 35.06
CA ALA A 267 29.83 -10.05 34.34
C ALA A 267 31.35 -9.88 34.16
N ILE A 268 32.03 -9.07 34.98
CA ILE A 268 33.45 -9.34 35.18
C ILE A 268 33.47 -10.61 36.04
N PRO A 269 33.97 -11.74 35.53
CA PRO A 269 34.19 -12.89 36.39
C PRO A 269 35.03 -12.39 37.55
N THR A 270 34.52 -12.52 38.77
CA THR A 270 35.20 -12.13 40.02
C THR A 270 36.57 -12.82 40.21
N GLY A 271 37.07 -13.49 39.17
CA GLY A 271 38.36 -14.16 39.14
C GLY A 271 39.49 -13.50 38.34
N LEU A 272 39.20 -12.42 37.60
CA LEU A 272 40.21 -11.79 36.70
C LEU A 272 40.47 -10.29 36.97
N GLY A 273 39.81 -9.68 37.95
CA GLY A 273 40.02 -8.28 38.31
C GLY A 273 40.60 -8.14 39.71
N TRP A 274 41.56 -7.21 39.90
CA TRP A 274 41.97 -6.75 41.21
C TRP A 274 40.79 -5.97 41.82
N GLY A 275 40.19 -6.48 42.93
CA GLY A 275 39.04 -5.82 43.57
C GLY A 275 39.42 -4.57 44.35
N GLY A 276 40.68 -4.33 44.51
CA GLY A 276 41.20 -3.18 45.22
C GLY A 276 41.83 -2.12 44.31
N THR A 277 41.55 -0.88 44.56
CA THR A 277 42.03 0.25 43.81
C THR A 277 43.15 1.01 44.49
N SER A 278 43.49 0.65 45.72
CA SER A 278 44.52 1.33 46.51
C SER A 278 45.26 0.39 47.44
N TRP A 279 46.55 0.68 47.68
CA TRP A 279 47.31 0.03 48.69
C TRP A 279 46.87 0.54 50.08
N GLN A 280 46.54 -0.38 50.95
CA GLN A 280 46.18 -0.06 52.36
C GLN A 280 47.23 -0.56 53.31
N ASP A 281 47.67 0.31 54.23
CA ASP A 281 48.49 -0.11 55.36
C ASP A 281 47.63 -0.86 56.34
N VAL A 282 47.96 -2.12 56.53
CA VAL A 282 47.22 -3.04 57.43
C VAL A 282 48.13 -3.51 58.61
N LEU A 283 49.29 -2.95 58.76
CA LEU A 283 50.28 -3.39 59.76
C LEU A 283 49.68 -3.48 61.14
N SER A 284 48.91 -2.49 61.58
CA SER A 284 48.27 -2.48 62.90
C SER A 284 47.20 -3.56 63.12
N SER A 285 46.67 -4.13 62.03
CA SER A 285 45.60 -5.12 62.04
C SER A 285 46.07 -6.54 61.64
N ARG A 286 47.37 -6.71 61.48
CA ARG A 286 47.98 -7.98 61.04
C ARG A 286 49.07 -8.38 62.03
N SER A 287 49.23 -9.69 62.19
CA SER A 287 50.30 -10.26 63.01
C SER A 287 50.89 -11.50 62.33
N ILE A 288 52.15 -11.66 62.51
CA ILE A 288 52.91 -12.82 62.04
C ILE A 288 52.34 -14.11 62.67
N GLY A 289 52.26 -15.18 61.91
CA GLY A 289 51.71 -16.46 62.32
C GLY A 289 50.23 -16.56 62.32
N SER A 290 49.51 -15.46 62.19
CA SER A 290 48.06 -15.48 62.09
C SER A 290 47.60 -15.80 60.64
N THR A 291 46.49 -16.51 60.50
CA THR A 291 45.87 -16.79 59.23
C THR A 291 44.76 -15.81 58.93
N TYR A 292 44.79 -15.26 57.75
CA TYR A 292 43.81 -14.32 57.21
C TYR A 292 43.16 -14.86 55.96
N THR A 293 41.97 -14.41 55.61
CA THR A 293 41.27 -14.81 54.39
C THR A 293 41.14 -13.59 53.48
N ALA A 294 41.49 -13.77 52.23
CA ALA A 294 41.29 -12.78 51.18
C ALA A 294 39.77 -12.57 50.95
N PRO A 295 39.32 -11.35 50.60
CA PRO A 295 37.94 -11.10 50.24
C PRO A 295 37.53 -11.91 48.99
N ALA A 296 36.31 -11.70 48.47
CA ALA A 296 35.79 -12.39 47.30
C ALA A 296 36.50 -11.96 45.98
N TYR A 297 37.66 -11.33 46.08
CA TYR A 297 38.55 -10.95 44.96
C TYR A 297 40.02 -11.17 45.37
N PRO A 298 40.93 -11.36 44.45
CA PRO A 298 42.36 -11.55 44.76
C PRO A 298 42.96 -10.25 45.31
N ILE A 299 43.89 -10.40 46.20
CA ILE A 299 44.66 -9.29 46.76
C ILE A 299 46.17 -9.47 46.54
N SER A 300 46.90 -8.35 46.41
CA SER A 300 48.34 -8.39 46.43
C SER A 300 48.85 -7.93 47.82
N ILE A 301 49.82 -8.65 48.36
CA ILE A 301 50.38 -8.38 49.68
C ILE A 301 51.86 -8.01 49.49
N MET A 302 52.28 -6.98 50.21
CA MET A 302 53.68 -6.59 50.30
C MET A 302 54.05 -6.42 51.76
N ILE A 303 55.10 -7.06 52.19
CA ILE A 303 55.61 -7.02 53.54
C ILE A 303 57.09 -6.70 53.50
N SER A 304 57.52 -5.81 54.38
CA SER A 304 58.93 -5.46 54.54
C SER A 304 59.30 -5.17 55.97
N GLY A 305 60.48 -5.37 56.30
CA GLY A 305 61.04 -5.09 57.66
C GLY A 305 62.51 -5.38 57.77
N THR A 306 63.02 -5.25 58.97
CA THR A 306 64.42 -5.55 59.30
C THR A 306 64.61 -7.02 59.62
N ALA A 307 65.63 -7.68 59.06
CA ALA A 307 65.96 -9.06 59.35
C ALA A 307 67.50 -9.25 59.33
N GLY A 308 68.01 -10.18 60.12
CA GLY A 308 69.42 -10.52 60.09
C GLY A 308 69.83 -11.19 58.76
N ASN A 309 71.13 -11.16 58.44
CA ASN A 309 71.64 -11.79 57.22
C ASN A 309 71.24 -13.30 57.15
N GLY A 310 70.65 -13.69 56.03
CA GLY A 310 70.16 -15.06 55.79
C GLY A 310 68.77 -15.39 56.37
N PHE A 311 68.08 -14.40 56.98
CA PHE A 311 66.74 -14.52 57.51
C PHE A 311 65.78 -13.61 56.77
N GLY A 312 64.49 -13.90 56.80
CA GLY A 312 63.48 -13.13 56.07
C GLY A 312 62.05 -13.54 56.38
N TYR A 313 61.14 -13.13 55.50
CA TYR A 313 59.73 -13.46 55.61
C TYR A 313 59.34 -14.62 54.68
N SER A 314 58.42 -15.48 55.17
CA SER A 314 57.84 -16.54 54.41
C SER A 314 56.35 -16.33 54.31
N ALA A 315 55.72 -16.80 53.23
CA ALA A 315 54.27 -16.72 53.09
C ALA A 315 53.70 -18.12 52.75
N THR A 316 52.54 -18.41 53.31
CA THR A 316 51.73 -19.59 53.00
C THR A 316 50.40 -19.11 52.45
N VAL A 317 50.00 -19.58 51.30
CA VAL A 317 48.76 -19.26 50.63
C VAL A 317 47.98 -20.58 50.38
N ALA A 318 46.74 -20.65 50.79
CA ALA A 318 45.89 -21.84 50.69
C ALA A 318 46.60 -23.12 51.22
N GLY A 319 47.37 -22.98 52.31
CA GLY A 319 48.10 -24.08 52.90
C GLY A 319 49.46 -24.44 52.19
N VAL A 320 49.78 -23.77 51.09
CA VAL A 320 51.01 -24.02 50.37
C VAL A 320 52.03 -22.90 50.69
N ASN A 321 53.20 -23.30 51.11
CA ASN A 321 54.31 -22.35 51.32
C ASN A 321 54.81 -21.87 49.94
N ILE A 322 54.66 -20.55 49.65
CA ILE A 322 54.99 -19.94 48.38
C ILE A 322 56.41 -19.38 48.31
N GLY A 323 57.20 -19.65 49.38
CA GLY A 323 58.61 -19.30 49.43
C GLY A 323 58.95 -18.33 50.55
N TRP A 324 60.25 -18.07 50.64
CA TRP A 324 60.78 -17.07 51.54
C TRP A 324 61.76 -16.17 50.79
N GLN A 325 61.93 -14.98 51.25
CA GLN A 325 62.96 -14.10 50.72
C GLN A 325 63.90 -13.68 51.83
N GLY A 326 65.11 -14.01 51.63
CA GLY A 326 66.20 -13.67 52.59
C GLY A 326 66.64 -12.21 52.46
N THR A 327 67.31 -11.74 53.48
CA THR A 327 67.81 -10.39 53.56
C THR A 327 69.28 -10.31 53.19
N TYR A 328 69.61 -9.14 52.59
CA TYR A 328 70.98 -8.66 52.44
C TYR A 328 71.02 -7.24 53.01
N ASN A 329 72.06 -6.97 53.82
CA ASN A 329 72.20 -5.62 54.48
C ASN A 329 71.06 -5.22 55.43
N GLY A 330 70.42 -6.16 56.11
CA GLY A 330 69.48 -5.86 57.19
C GLY A 330 68.04 -5.50 56.80
N GLN A 331 67.74 -5.57 55.53
CA GLN A 331 66.36 -5.40 55.07
C GLN A 331 65.85 -6.60 54.31
N GLY A 332 64.63 -7.00 54.54
CA GLY A 332 63.94 -8.06 53.87
C GLY A 332 62.47 -7.79 53.60
N GLY A 333 61.98 -8.40 52.54
CA GLY A 333 60.54 -8.25 52.21
C GLY A 333 60.05 -9.41 51.35
N ILE A 334 58.77 -9.61 51.29
CA ILE A 334 58.09 -10.58 50.41
C ILE A 334 56.86 -9.92 49.84
N SER A 335 56.59 -10.18 48.57
CA SER A 335 55.34 -9.83 47.95
C SER A 335 54.71 -11.01 47.25
N PHE A 336 53.41 -11.17 47.36
CA PHE A 336 52.69 -12.33 46.80
C PHE A 336 51.23 -11.99 46.54
N ILE A 337 50.58 -12.81 45.71
CA ILE A 337 49.18 -12.71 45.41
C ILE A 337 48.41 -13.80 46.16
N VAL A 338 47.28 -13.42 46.76
CA VAL A 338 46.34 -14.32 47.40
C VAL A 338 45.07 -14.38 46.54
N PRO A 339 44.68 -15.55 46.03
CA PRO A 339 43.45 -15.74 45.27
C PRO A 339 42.24 -15.37 46.12
N ALA A 340 41.14 -15.01 45.44
CA ALA A 340 39.85 -14.72 46.08
C ALA A 340 39.40 -15.80 47.06
N GLY A 341 39.08 -15.44 48.28
CA GLY A 341 38.61 -16.35 49.33
C GLY A 341 39.69 -17.31 49.87
N ALA A 342 40.92 -17.25 49.39
CA ALA A 342 41.99 -18.12 49.88
C ALA A 342 42.52 -17.59 51.22
N THR A 343 43.00 -18.53 52.07
CA THR A 343 43.67 -18.16 53.29
C THR A 343 45.16 -17.86 53.03
N TYR A 344 45.74 -16.99 53.85
CA TYR A 344 47.14 -16.71 53.84
C TYR A 344 47.70 -16.46 55.25
N SER A 345 48.93 -16.73 55.45
CA SER A 345 49.67 -16.40 56.66
C SER A 345 51.10 -16.02 56.28
N VAL A 346 51.68 -15.22 57.15
CA VAL A 346 53.08 -14.76 57.01
C VAL A 346 53.84 -15.24 58.25
N GLY A 347 54.99 -15.83 57.99
CA GLY A 347 55.95 -16.22 58.98
C GLY A 347 57.28 -15.54 58.80
N TYR A 348 58.17 -15.65 59.76
CA TYR A 348 59.56 -15.33 59.56
C TYR A 348 60.49 -16.46 59.93
N THR A 349 61.69 -16.39 59.35
CA THR A 349 62.73 -17.38 59.60
C THR A 349 63.80 -16.75 60.49
N GLY A 350 64.29 -17.52 61.46
CA GLY A 350 65.40 -17.13 62.33
C GLY A 350 65.15 -15.83 63.18
N ASN A 351 66.11 -15.00 63.29
CA ASN A 351 66.10 -13.76 64.08
C ASN A 351 65.49 -12.54 63.33
N SER A 352 64.47 -12.72 62.57
CA SER A 352 63.77 -11.59 61.92
C SER A 352 62.93 -10.86 62.94
N THR A 353 62.77 -9.52 62.79
CA THR A 353 61.91 -8.66 63.58
C THR A 353 60.49 -8.66 62.94
N PRO A 354 59.47 -8.24 63.75
CA PRO A 354 58.18 -7.97 63.18
C PRO A 354 58.27 -7.03 61.94
N PRO A 355 57.43 -7.15 60.91
CA PRO A 355 57.44 -6.25 59.76
C PRO A 355 57.19 -4.85 60.19
N SER A 356 57.83 -3.91 59.50
CA SER A 356 57.60 -2.45 59.61
C SER A 356 56.60 -1.95 58.56
N ILE A 357 56.36 -2.72 57.54
CA ILE A 357 55.41 -2.42 56.48
C ILE A 357 54.58 -3.71 56.17
N TRP A 358 53.28 -3.56 56.18
CA TRP A 358 52.35 -4.58 55.68
C TRP A 358 51.23 -3.92 54.90
N MET A 359 51.35 -4.01 53.59
CA MET A 359 50.42 -3.38 52.68
C MET A 359 49.60 -4.43 51.94
N GLU A 360 48.33 -4.17 51.74
CA GLU A 360 47.44 -4.97 50.94
C GLU A 360 46.77 -4.12 49.87
N LEU A 361 46.89 -4.53 48.63
CA LEU A 361 46.14 -3.92 47.54
C LEU A 361 44.72 -4.51 47.57
N ARG A 362 43.76 -3.69 47.96
CA ARG A 362 42.35 -4.08 48.13
C ARG A 362 41.43 -3.19 47.33
#